data_339aac4940d47e8c7431b7d84adcf35a
#
_entry.id   339aac4940d47e8c7431b7d84adcf35a
#
_cell.length_a   1.000
_cell.length_b   1.000
_cell.length_c   1.000
_cell.angle_alpha   90.00
_cell.angle_beta   90.00
_cell.angle_gamma   90.00
#
_symmetry.space_group_name_H-M   'P 1'
#
loop_
_entity.id
_entity.type
_entity.pdbx_description
1 polymer ?
#
loop_
_entity_poly.entity_id
_entity_poly.type
_entity_poly.pdbx_seq_one_letter_code
_entity_poly.pdbx_strand_id
1 'polypeptide(L)'
;MLIGLETFSYLPWFMAGRMDVFGFVRRARELGLDGVQFNIGVPGDNWGMLGGAEPARLKAVRALCEELALFVEVDTRTYDRDTLVEALRISAALGADTLRTYVSAPEDLSGAGLRDYMRPDGGLARDLAAAVPVIRSVLPLCAELGVRLALENHEYETSAQVAHLVRALDSEWVGTRIDTGNMMTVWEDPAAAVAAMAPWALSTHFKDHAVIVEQGAPWVVGVPLGRGSIDLPACYRILAGQTALKHICIEVCYGYRVGFRAPEAQGAGGRLGSGAFRVAPPPLDPACFAPYPNYLNPARLPPPEGERFLQWCDRAVVESVAYVRELDRRFRADGSTTNDAGVRP
;
A
#
# COMPACT_ATOMS: atom_id res chain seq x y z
N MET A 1 -12.97 11.99 4.16
CA MET A 1 -12.94 10.51 3.96
C MET A 1 -12.69 9.85 5.31
N LEU A 2 -13.08 8.58 5.50
CA LEU A 2 -12.60 7.77 6.63
C LEU A 2 -11.12 7.43 6.42
N ILE A 3 -10.39 7.20 7.52
CA ILE A 3 -8.95 6.96 7.48
C ILE A 3 -8.64 5.65 8.20
N GLY A 4 -8.05 4.69 7.48
CA GLY A 4 -7.55 3.43 8.01
C GLY A 4 -6.03 3.37 8.08
N LEU A 5 -5.52 2.32 8.70
CA LEU A 5 -4.09 2.03 8.81
C LEU A 5 -3.81 0.58 8.42
N GLU A 6 -2.78 0.40 7.62
CA GLU A 6 -2.30 -0.91 7.19
C GLU A 6 -1.26 -1.45 8.19
N THR A 7 -1.32 -2.75 8.48
CA THR A 7 -0.44 -3.44 9.46
C THR A 7 1.04 -3.32 9.14
N PHE A 8 1.41 -3.22 7.86
CA PHE A 8 2.81 -3.04 7.45
C PHE A 8 3.46 -1.78 8.03
N SER A 9 2.65 -0.76 8.36
CA SER A 9 3.12 0.44 9.08
C SER A 9 3.76 0.12 10.42
N TYR A 10 3.40 -1.01 11.03
CA TYR A 10 3.98 -1.52 12.27
C TYR A 10 4.76 -2.84 12.09
N LEU A 11 5.10 -3.21 10.84
CA LEU A 11 5.86 -4.44 10.58
C LEU A 11 7.06 -4.64 11.52
N PRO A 12 7.93 -3.64 11.79
CA PRO A 12 9.03 -3.81 12.72
C PRO A 12 8.60 -4.18 14.15
N TRP A 13 7.44 -3.70 14.59
CA TRP A 13 6.88 -4.05 15.90
C TRP A 13 6.38 -5.49 15.96
N PHE A 14 5.74 -5.96 14.87
CA PHE A 14 5.33 -7.37 14.72
C PHE A 14 6.56 -8.28 14.71
N MET A 15 7.57 -7.94 13.91
CA MET A 15 8.81 -8.72 13.81
C MET A 15 9.60 -8.76 15.10
N ALA A 16 9.52 -7.72 15.93
CA ALA A 16 10.13 -7.69 17.25
C ALA A 16 9.29 -8.42 18.33
N GLY A 17 8.12 -8.96 17.98
CA GLY A 17 7.19 -9.58 18.93
C GLY A 17 6.59 -8.58 19.95
N ARG A 18 6.60 -7.28 19.63
CA ARG A 18 6.12 -6.19 20.49
C ARG A 18 4.67 -5.79 20.15
N MET A 19 4.11 -6.33 19.09
CA MET A 19 2.73 -6.10 18.63
C MET A 19 2.16 -7.39 18.06
N ASP A 20 0.90 -7.65 18.31
CA ASP A 20 0.08 -8.63 17.64
C ASP A 20 -1.12 -7.94 16.96
N VAL A 21 -1.96 -8.70 16.24
CA VAL A 21 -3.11 -8.15 15.53
C VAL A 21 -4.08 -7.42 16.46
N PHE A 22 -4.29 -7.91 17.68
CA PHE A 22 -5.19 -7.27 18.65
C PHE A 22 -4.63 -5.96 19.18
N GLY A 23 -3.31 -5.93 19.47
CA GLY A 23 -2.58 -4.70 19.82
C GLY A 23 -2.64 -3.66 18.72
N PHE A 24 -2.49 -4.08 17.45
CA PHE A 24 -2.60 -3.21 16.30
C PHE A 24 -4.00 -2.58 16.17
N VAL A 25 -5.06 -3.38 16.27
CA VAL A 25 -6.46 -2.89 16.21
C VAL A 25 -6.72 -1.85 17.30
N ARG A 26 -6.29 -2.10 18.54
CA ARG A 26 -6.40 -1.13 19.63
C ARG A 26 -5.59 0.15 19.35
N ARG A 27 -4.35 -0.02 18.83
CA ARG A 27 -3.49 1.13 18.47
C ARG A 27 -4.13 2.01 17.40
N ALA A 28 -4.73 1.41 16.37
CA ALA A 28 -5.48 2.15 15.35
C ALA A 28 -6.60 2.99 15.99
N ARG A 29 -7.35 2.42 16.93
CA ARG A 29 -8.40 3.15 17.64
C ARG A 29 -7.85 4.25 18.55
N GLU A 30 -6.75 4.03 19.27
CA GLU A 30 -6.05 5.05 20.08
C GLU A 30 -5.60 6.24 19.23
N LEU A 31 -5.15 5.98 18.00
CA LEU A 31 -4.82 7.00 17.01
C LEU A 31 -6.07 7.69 16.46
N GLY A 32 -7.29 7.25 16.85
CA GLY A 32 -8.58 7.76 16.42
C GLY A 32 -8.89 7.46 14.96
N LEU A 33 -8.34 6.39 14.42
CA LEU A 33 -8.62 5.95 13.06
C LEU A 33 -9.98 5.27 12.94
N ASP A 34 -10.47 5.20 11.71
CA ASP A 34 -11.80 4.67 11.37
C ASP A 34 -11.74 3.23 10.87
N GLY A 35 -10.56 2.70 10.59
CA GLY A 35 -10.40 1.36 10.07
C GLY A 35 -9.00 0.79 10.14
N VAL A 36 -8.91 -0.49 9.81
CA VAL A 36 -7.67 -1.27 9.75
C VAL A 36 -7.60 -2.08 8.47
N GLN A 37 -6.38 -2.35 8.04
CA GLN A 37 -6.08 -3.20 6.92
C GLN A 37 -5.04 -4.23 7.34
N PHE A 38 -5.36 -5.51 7.15
CA PHE A 38 -4.54 -6.62 7.59
C PHE A 38 -3.75 -7.21 6.43
N ASN A 39 -2.43 -7.09 6.48
CA ASN A 39 -1.56 -7.85 5.60
C ASN A 39 -1.44 -9.28 6.14
N ILE A 40 -2.17 -10.19 5.50
CA ILE A 40 -2.21 -11.59 5.91
C ILE A 40 -1.12 -12.44 5.24
N GLY A 41 -0.35 -11.86 4.30
CA GLY A 41 0.67 -12.65 3.60
C GLY A 41 0.09 -13.81 2.81
N VAL A 42 0.66 -14.98 3.02
CA VAL A 42 0.25 -16.26 2.39
C VAL A 42 0.21 -17.39 3.43
N PRO A 43 -0.40 -18.56 3.12
CA PRO A 43 -0.54 -19.66 4.10
C PRO A 43 0.78 -20.13 4.71
N GLY A 44 1.88 -20.12 3.91
CA GLY A 44 3.20 -20.60 4.34
C GLY A 44 3.87 -19.77 5.43
N ASP A 45 3.45 -18.53 5.66
CA ASP A 45 3.94 -17.64 6.71
C ASP A 45 2.93 -17.47 7.88
N ASN A 46 2.06 -18.43 8.06
CA ASN A 46 1.00 -18.43 9.07
C ASN A 46 0.06 -17.22 8.97
N TRP A 47 -0.25 -16.81 7.73
CA TRP A 47 -1.07 -15.65 7.44
C TRP A 47 -0.50 -14.35 8.04
N GLY A 48 0.81 -14.22 8.01
CA GLY A 48 1.55 -13.01 8.30
C GLY A 48 1.20 -12.35 9.63
N MET A 49 0.89 -11.05 9.57
CA MET A 49 0.58 -10.27 10.77
C MET A 49 -0.78 -10.61 11.40
N LEU A 50 -1.64 -11.38 10.73
CA LEU A 50 -2.84 -11.93 11.36
C LEU A 50 -2.48 -13.01 12.40
N GLY A 51 -1.37 -13.74 12.19
CA GLY A 51 -0.85 -14.75 13.11
C GLY A 51 -1.71 -16.00 13.20
N GLY A 52 -2.41 -16.36 12.13
CA GLY A 52 -3.26 -17.55 11.99
C GLY A 52 -4.64 -17.24 11.42
N ALA A 53 -5.28 -18.26 10.84
CA ALA A 53 -6.62 -18.17 10.22
C ALA A 53 -7.65 -19.11 10.86
N GLU A 54 -7.41 -19.57 12.09
CA GLU A 54 -8.36 -20.42 12.80
C GLU A 54 -9.68 -19.66 13.02
N PRO A 55 -10.86 -20.31 12.83
CA PRO A 55 -12.15 -19.64 12.92
C PRO A 55 -12.38 -18.86 14.22
N ALA A 56 -11.87 -19.36 15.35
CA ALA A 56 -11.98 -18.69 16.63
C ALA A 56 -11.18 -17.39 16.67
N ARG A 57 -9.99 -17.37 16.05
CA ARG A 57 -9.14 -16.18 15.95
C ARG A 57 -9.79 -15.12 15.04
N LEU A 58 -10.23 -15.53 13.85
CA LEU A 58 -10.91 -14.62 12.91
C LEU A 58 -12.15 -13.98 13.56
N LYS A 59 -12.96 -14.78 14.24
CA LYS A 59 -14.12 -14.30 14.99
C LYS A 59 -13.73 -13.29 16.07
N ALA A 60 -12.65 -13.54 16.82
CA ALA A 60 -12.19 -12.65 17.87
C ALA A 60 -11.65 -11.31 17.31
N VAL A 61 -10.89 -11.35 16.21
CA VAL A 61 -10.39 -10.13 15.52
C VAL A 61 -11.57 -9.32 14.99
N ARG A 62 -12.51 -9.96 14.29
CA ARG A 62 -13.72 -9.30 13.79
C ARG A 62 -14.51 -8.65 14.92
N ALA A 63 -14.79 -9.39 16.01
CA ALA A 63 -15.55 -8.85 17.13
C ALA A 63 -14.88 -7.62 17.75
N LEU A 64 -13.55 -7.59 17.84
CA LEU A 64 -12.82 -6.42 18.34
C LEU A 64 -12.95 -5.23 17.36
N CYS A 65 -12.87 -5.46 16.04
CA CYS A 65 -13.05 -4.40 15.06
C CYS A 65 -14.48 -3.83 15.11
N GLU A 66 -15.49 -4.70 15.24
CA GLU A 66 -16.90 -4.29 15.38
C GLU A 66 -17.14 -3.50 16.68
N GLU A 67 -16.60 -3.97 17.82
CA GLU A 67 -16.66 -3.27 19.12
C GLU A 67 -16.07 -1.86 19.04
N LEU A 68 -14.95 -1.71 18.31
CA LEU A 68 -14.26 -0.44 18.15
C LEU A 68 -14.77 0.39 16.96
N ALA A 69 -15.82 -0.08 16.26
CA ALA A 69 -16.40 0.56 15.07
C ALA A 69 -15.37 0.87 13.98
N LEU A 70 -14.48 -0.10 13.68
CA LEU A 70 -13.47 0.01 12.65
C LEU A 70 -13.89 -0.77 11.41
N PHE A 71 -13.77 -0.15 10.21
CA PHE A 71 -13.84 -0.92 8.96
C PHE A 71 -12.61 -1.83 8.81
N VAL A 72 -12.76 -2.89 8.02
CA VAL A 72 -11.70 -3.87 7.79
C VAL A 72 -11.46 -4.03 6.30
N GLU A 73 -10.20 -4.00 5.88
CA GLU A 73 -9.71 -4.49 4.59
C GLU A 73 -8.64 -5.55 4.81
N VAL A 74 -8.36 -6.34 3.78
CA VAL A 74 -7.39 -7.44 3.85
C VAL A 74 -6.44 -7.39 2.66
N ASP A 75 -5.18 -7.75 2.88
CA ASP A 75 -4.12 -7.81 1.88
C ASP A 75 -3.49 -9.19 1.81
N THR A 76 -3.34 -9.73 0.60
CA THR A 76 -2.49 -10.88 0.29
C THR A 76 -1.47 -10.54 -0.79
N ARG A 77 -0.57 -11.50 -1.12
CA ARG A 77 0.62 -11.22 -1.94
C ARG A 77 0.73 -12.06 -3.20
N THR A 78 -0.35 -12.63 -3.71
CA THR A 78 -0.25 -13.58 -4.82
C THR A 78 -1.46 -13.56 -5.71
N TYR A 79 -1.29 -14.04 -6.93
CA TYR A 79 -2.40 -14.41 -7.80
C TYR A 79 -2.58 -15.93 -7.92
N ASP A 80 -1.93 -16.72 -7.05
CA ASP A 80 -2.20 -18.16 -6.95
C ASP A 80 -3.66 -18.42 -6.55
N ARG A 81 -4.34 -19.27 -7.32
CA ARG A 81 -5.78 -19.48 -7.19
C ARG A 81 -6.20 -19.97 -5.80
N ASP A 82 -5.50 -20.97 -5.27
CA ASP A 82 -5.92 -21.61 -4.03
C ASP A 82 -5.67 -20.68 -2.84
N THR A 83 -4.57 -19.93 -2.85
CA THR A 83 -4.29 -18.86 -1.89
C THR A 83 -5.32 -17.74 -1.96
N LEU A 84 -5.72 -17.31 -3.18
CA LEU A 84 -6.77 -16.29 -3.34
C LEU A 84 -8.13 -16.76 -2.80
N VAL A 85 -8.51 -18.02 -3.04
CA VAL A 85 -9.76 -18.61 -2.50
C VAL A 85 -9.75 -18.59 -0.98
N GLU A 86 -8.65 -18.95 -0.35
CA GLU A 86 -8.53 -18.93 1.11
C GLU A 86 -8.51 -17.52 1.67
N ALA A 87 -7.76 -16.59 1.05
CA ALA A 87 -7.72 -15.18 1.44
C ALA A 87 -9.10 -14.49 1.30
N LEU A 88 -9.88 -14.81 0.26
CA LEU A 88 -11.27 -14.34 0.13
C LEU A 88 -12.15 -14.80 1.27
N ARG A 89 -12.04 -16.07 1.67
CA ARG A 89 -12.79 -16.62 2.82
C ARG A 89 -12.37 -15.97 4.14
N ILE A 90 -11.07 -15.74 4.35
CA ILE A 90 -10.56 -15.01 5.50
C ILE A 90 -11.11 -13.58 5.52
N SER A 91 -11.11 -12.89 4.38
CA SER A 91 -11.65 -11.54 4.24
C SER A 91 -13.13 -11.48 4.65
N ALA A 92 -13.94 -12.38 4.12
CA ALA A 92 -15.36 -12.48 4.48
C ALA A 92 -15.55 -12.80 5.97
N ALA A 93 -14.74 -13.69 6.55
CA ALA A 93 -14.81 -14.05 7.97
C ALA A 93 -14.43 -12.87 8.88
N LEU A 94 -13.52 -11.99 8.44
CA LEU A 94 -13.13 -10.76 9.13
C LEU A 94 -14.15 -9.62 8.91
N GLY A 95 -15.11 -9.77 8.00
CA GLY A 95 -16.08 -8.72 7.66
C GLY A 95 -15.55 -7.67 6.68
N ALA A 96 -14.45 -7.98 5.98
CA ALA A 96 -13.92 -7.12 4.93
C ALA A 96 -14.70 -7.27 3.63
N ASP A 97 -14.91 -6.19 2.90
CA ASP A 97 -15.53 -6.16 1.58
C ASP A 97 -14.50 -6.03 0.43
N THR A 98 -13.23 -5.92 0.79
CA THR A 98 -12.14 -5.73 -0.16
C THR A 98 -10.92 -6.56 0.24
N LEU A 99 -10.43 -7.35 -0.71
CA LEU A 99 -9.16 -8.08 -0.64
C LEU A 99 -8.18 -7.49 -1.67
N ARG A 100 -7.02 -7.07 -1.22
CA ARG A 100 -5.94 -6.66 -2.12
C ARG A 100 -5.05 -7.83 -2.49
N THR A 101 -4.61 -7.82 -3.73
CA THR A 101 -3.49 -8.62 -4.22
C THR A 101 -2.71 -7.89 -5.33
N TYR A 102 -1.63 -8.48 -5.79
CA TYR A 102 -0.83 -7.99 -6.91
C TYR A 102 -0.19 -9.14 -7.68
N VAL A 103 0.33 -8.85 -8.87
CA VAL A 103 1.09 -9.81 -9.65
C VAL A 103 2.52 -9.85 -9.12
N SER A 104 2.83 -10.89 -8.33
CA SER A 104 4.13 -11.01 -7.66
C SER A 104 5.25 -11.22 -8.66
N ALA A 105 6.31 -10.42 -8.54
CA ALA A 105 7.58 -10.72 -9.20
C ALA A 105 8.32 -11.83 -8.43
N PRO A 106 9.18 -12.61 -9.11
CA PRO A 106 10.11 -13.52 -8.45
C PRO A 106 10.95 -12.76 -7.41
N GLU A 107 11.21 -13.39 -6.27
CA GLU A 107 12.12 -12.85 -5.26
C GLU A 107 13.54 -12.67 -5.86
N ASP A 108 14.30 -11.71 -5.31
CA ASP A 108 15.70 -11.45 -5.63
C ASP A 108 16.05 -11.05 -7.08
N LEU A 109 15.11 -10.48 -7.82
CA LEU A 109 15.38 -9.92 -9.14
C LEU A 109 16.36 -8.74 -9.06
N SER A 110 17.52 -8.89 -9.69
CA SER A 110 18.53 -7.84 -9.76
C SER A 110 19.31 -7.90 -11.10
N GLY A 111 20.05 -6.84 -11.40
CA GLY A 111 20.96 -6.80 -12.53
C GLY A 111 20.32 -7.20 -13.86
N ALA A 112 20.89 -8.23 -14.52
CA ALA A 112 20.40 -8.71 -15.82
C ALA A 112 19.01 -9.35 -15.71
N GLY A 113 18.74 -10.13 -14.65
CA GLY A 113 17.45 -10.77 -14.43
C GLY A 113 16.31 -9.76 -14.29
N LEU A 114 16.53 -8.67 -13.55
CA LEU A 114 15.55 -7.58 -13.43
C LEU A 114 15.31 -6.92 -14.80
N ARG A 115 16.36 -6.61 -15.56
CA ARG A 115 16.20 -6.01 -16.88
C ARG A 115 15.42 -6.91 -17.84
N ASP A 116 15.68 -8.22 -17.84
CA ASP A 116 14.96 -9.18 -18.68
C ASP A 116 13.50 -9.33 -18.24
N TYR A 117 13.24 -9.29 -16.93
CA TYR A 117 11.88 -9.32 -16.37
C TYR A 117 11.06 -8.09 -16.80
N MET A 118 11.66 -6.92 -16.77
CA MET A 118 11.01 -5.64 -17.06
C MET A 118 10.91 -5.31 -18.56
N ARG A 119 11.41 -6.15 -19.46
CA ARG A 119 11.25 -5.95 -20.93
C ARG A 119 9.76 -5.98 -21.33
N PRO A 120 9.37 -5.31 -22.42
CA PRO A 120 7.99 -5.33 -22.91
C PRO A 120 7.42 -6.74 -23.17
N ASP A 121 8.30 -7.69 -23.55
CA ASP A 121 7.99 -9.11 -23.76
C ASP A 121 8.54 -10.00 -22.64
N GLY A 122 8.94 -9.40 -21.52
CA GLY A 122 9.64 -10.04 -20.40
C GLY A 122 8.75 -10.82 -19.44
N GLY A 123 9.30 -11.09 -18.25
CA GLY A 123 8.62 -11.85 -17.20
C GLY A 123 7.34 -11.18 -16.75
N LEU A 124 7.39 -9.87 -16.46
CA LEU A 124 6.21 -9.11 -16.00
C LEU A 124 5.04 -9.19 -16.98
N ALA A 125 5.29 -9.05 -18.28
CA ALA A 125 4.23 -9.16 -19.29
C ALA A 125 3.59 -10.55 -19.31
N ARG A 126 4.39 -11.59 -19.13
CA ARG A 126 3.89 -12.98 -19.05
C ARG A 126 3.10 -13.24 -17.77
N ASP A 127 3.56 -12.71 -16.64
CA ASP A 127 2.89 -12.87 -15.35
C ASP A 127 1.55 -12.13 -15.34
N LEU A 128 1.50 -10.91 -15.89
CA LEU A 128 0.24 -10.17 -16.06
C LEU A 128 -0.76 -10.92 -16.95
N ALA A 129 -0.28 -11.53 -18.04
CA ALA A 129 -1.14 -12.33 -18.92
C ALA A 129 -1.62 -13.62 -18.21
N ALA A 130 -0.74 -14.29 -17.47
CA ALA A 130 -1.06 -15.50 -16.72
C ALA A 130 -2.03 -15.24 -15.55
N ALA A 131 -2.00 -14.05 -14.96
CA ALA A 131 -2.89 -13.67 -13.87
C ALA A 131 -4.37 -13.57 -14.31
N VAL A 132 -4.65 -13.18 -15.57
CA VAL A 132 -6.03 -12.99 -16.06
C VAL A 132 -6.91 -14.22 -15.88
N PRO A 133 -6.57 -15.41 -16.39
CA PRO A 133 -7.42 -16.60 -16.21
C PRO A 133 -7.54 -17.02 -14.74
N VAL A 134 -6.50 -16.86 -13.95
CA VAL A 134 -6.52 -17.20 -12.52
C VAL A 134 -7.47 -16.28 -11.77
N ILE A 135 -7.32 -14.97 -11.89
CA ILE A 135 -8.20 -13.99 -11.23
C ILE A 135 -9.65 -14.20 -11.70
N ARG A 136 -9.88 -14.38 -13.01
CA ARG A 136 -11.22 -14.65 -13.54
C ARG A 136 -11.87 -15.86 -12.88
N SER A 137 -11.08 -16.89 -12.57
CA SER A 137 -11.60 -18.13 -11.94
C SER A 137 -12.09 -17.95 -10.51
N VAL A 138 -11.71 -16.89 -9.80
CA VAL A 138 -12.13 -16.60 -8.42
C VAL A 138 -13.24 -15.54 -8.33
N LEU A 139 -13.56 -14.83 -9.42
CA LEU A 139 -14.60 -13.80 -9.42
C LEU A 139 -16.00 -14.31 -9.00
N PRO A 140 -16.43 -15.54 -9.35
CA PRO A 140 -17.68 -16.09 -8.81
C PRO A 140 -17.69 -16.19 -7.28
N LEU A 141 -16.56 -16.54 -6.67
CA LEU A 141 -16.41 -16.57 -5.21
C LEU A 141 -16.41 -15.16 -4.62
N CYS A 142 -15.83 -14.18 -5.30
CA CYS A 142 -15.92 -12.78 -4.89
C CYS A 142 -17.39 -12.34 -4.78
N ALA A 143 -18.20 -12.67 -5.80
CA ALA A 143 -19.63 -12.37 -5.81
C ALA A 143 -20.41 -13.11 -4.70
N GLU A 144 -20.11 -14.39 -4.48
CA GLU A 144 -20.71 -15.20 -3.41
C GLU A 144 -20.44 -14.63 -2.02
N LEU A 145 -19.19 -14.22 -1.77
CA LEU A 145 -18.75 -13.71 -0.47
C LEU A 145 -18.99 -12.21 -0.27
N GLY A 146 -19.33 -11.46 -1.33
CA GLY A 146 -19.44 -10.01 -1.28
C GLY A 146 -18.10 -9.31 -1.08
N VAL A 147 -16.97 -9.92 -1.52
CA VAL A 147 -15.61 -9.38 -1.37
C VAL A 147 -15.04 -9.04 -2.74
N ARG A 148 -14.69 -7.78 -2.97
CA ARG A 148 -14.07 -7.30 -4.21
C ARG A 148 -12.56 -7.52 -4.17
N LEU A 149 -11.98 -7.83 -5.33
CA LEU A 149 -10.54 -7.99 -5.50
C LEU A 149 -9.90 -6.71 -6.02
N ALA A 150 -9.01 -6.12 -5.24
CA ALA A 150 -8.30 -4.90 -5.58
C ALA A 150 -6.86 -5.23 -6.04
N LEU A 151 -6.55 -4.94 -7.30
CA LEU A 151 -5.24 -5.20 -7.90
C LEU A 151 -4.34 -3.98 -7.72
N GLU A 152 -3.17 -4.18 -7.11
CA GLU A 152 -2.24 -3.11 -6.79
C GLU A 152 -1.14 -2.93 -7.83
N ASN A 153 -0.69 -1.69 -8.00
CA ASN A 153 0.58 -1.33 -8.61
C ASN A 153 1.72 -1.55 -7.58
N HIS A 154 2.35 -2.73 -7.61
CA HIS A 154 3.31 -3.14 -6.60
C HIS A 154 4.74 -3.18 -7.15
N GLU A 155 5.42 -2.03 -7.16
CA GLU A 155 6.83 -1.81 -7.49
C GLU A 155 7.29 -2.11 -8.93
N TYR A 156 6.64 -3.01 -9.67
CA TYR A 156 7.05 -3.42 -11.01
C TYR A 156 6.07 -2.95 -12.07
N GLU A 157 4.79 -2.93 -11.76
CA GLU A 157 3.72 -2.55 -12.67
C GLU A 157 3.57 -1.03 -12.74
N THR A 158 3.37 -0.53 -13.96
CA THR A 158 2.87 0.83 -14.16
C THR A 158 1.36 0.89 -13.94
N SER A 159 0.83 2.06 -13.63
CA SER A 159 -0.61 2.31 -13.52
C SER A 159 -1.39 1.87 -14.76
N ALA A 160 -0.80 2.09 -15.94
CA ALA A 160 -1.39 1.69 -17.22
C ALA A 160 -1.52 0.16 -17.35
N GLN A 161 -0.54 -0.60 -16.88
CA GLN A 161 -0.57 -2.08 -16.89
C GLN A 161 -1.64 -2.61 -15.93
N VAL A 162 -1.74 -2.07 -14.72
CA VAL A 162 -2.78 -2.46 -13.75
C VAL A 162 -4.17 -2.09 -14.26
N ALA A 163 -4.36 -0.88 -14.79
CA ALA A 163 -5.63 -0.47 -15.39
C ALA A 163 -6.00 -1.33 -16.61
N HIS A 164 -5.02 -1.77 -17.41
CA HIS A 164 -5.25 -2.71 -18.51
C HIS A 164 -5.73 -4.07 -17.99
N LEU A 165 -5.09 -4.60 -16.96
CA LEU A 165 -5.46 -5.87 -16.34
C LEU A 165 -6.90 -5.84 -15.80
N VAL A 166 -7.28 -4.78 -15.07
CA VAL A 166 -8.65 -4.60 -14.54
C VAL A 166 -9.66 -4.53 -15.69
N ARG A 167 -9.38 -3.78 -16.75
CA ARG A 167 -10.26 -3.72 -17.96
C ARG A 167 -10.38 -5.07 -18.66
N ALA A 168 -9.29 -5.83 -18.76
CA ALA A 168 -9.32 -7.17 -19.36
C ALA A 168 -10.17 -8.17 -18.58
N LEU A 169 -10.27 -8.01 -17.26
CA LEU A 169 -11.12 -8.83 -16.39
C LEU A 169 -12.60 -8.49 -16.54
N ASP A 170 -12.94 -7.23 -16.82
CA ASP A 170 -14.28 -6.71 -17.12
C ASP A 170 -15.34 -7.21 -16.11
N SER A 171 -15.16 -6.88 -14.84
CA SER A 171 -16.03 -7.35 -13.75
C SER A 171 -16.18 -6.28 -12.66
N GLU A 172 -17.38 -6.12 -12.12
CA GLU A 172 -17.65 -5.28 -10.95
C GLU A 172 -16.96 -5.76 -9.66
N TRP A 173 -16.52 -7.02 -9.65
CA TRP A 173 -15.83 -7.65 -8.51
C TRP A 173 -14.32 -7.43 -8.52
N VAL A 174 -13.78 -6.68 -9.48
CA VAL A 174 -12.36 -6.36 -9.55
C VAL A 174 -12.15 -4.87 -9.84
N GLY A 175 -11.15 -4.31 -9.18
CA GLY A 175 -10.75 -2.93 -9.42
C GLY A 175 -9.29 -2.71 -9.02
N THR A 176 -8.90 -1.45 -8.87
CA THR A 176 -7.53 -1.09 -8.53
C THR A 176 -7.38 -0.83 -7.03
N ARG A 177 -6.24 -1.28 -6.48
CA ARG A 177 -5.66 -0.71 -5.29
C ARG A 177 -4.61 0.30 -5.71
N ILE A 178 -4.78 1.53 -5.28
CA ILE A 178 -3.87 2.62 -5.65
C ILE A 178 -2.84 2.81 -4.55
N ASP A 179 -1.60 2.40 -4.83
CA ASP A 179 -0.46 2.73 -3.99
C ASP A 179 0.20 4.01 -4.50
N THR A 180 0.29 5.04 -3.66
CA THR A 180 0.82 6.35 -4.06
C THR A 180 2.34 6.41 -4.13
N GLY A 181 3.06 5.42 -3.61
CA GLY A 181 4.53 5.40 -3.54
C GLY A 181 5.20 4.42 -4.49
N ASN A 182 4.62 3.23 -4.67
CA ASN A 182 5.25 2.14 -5.42
C ASN A 182 5.55 2.51 -6.88
N MET A 183 4.72 3.32 -7.50
CA MET A 183 4.90 3.79 -8.88
C MET A 183 6.20 4.56 -9.11
N MET A 184 6.79 5.13 -8.06
CA MET A 184 8.09 5.79 -8.18
C MET A 184 9.20 4.83 -8.60
N THR A 185 9.13 3.56 -8.22
CA THR A 185 10.17 2.56 -8.54
C THR A 185 10.29 2.28 -10.04
N VAL A 186 9.24 2.54 -10.81
CA VAL A 186 9.20 2.45 -12.28
C VAL A 186 9.22 3.83 -12.95
N TRP A 187 9.63 4.88 -12.26
CA TRP A 187 9.72 6.25 -12.75
C TRP A 187 8.38 6.84 -13.21
N GLU A 188 7.28 6.46 -12.59
CA GLU A 188 5.97 7.01 -12.91
C GLU A 188 5.62 8.14 -11.94
N ASP A 189 5.09 9.27 -12.47
CA ASP A 189 4.64 10.38 -11.61
C ASP A 189 3.44 9.95 -10.77
N PRO A 190 3.50 10.08 -9.43
CA PRO A 190 2.46 9.57 -8.54
C PRO A 190 1.07 10.15 -8.80
N ALA A 191 0.94 11.45 -9.04
CA ALA A 191 -0.36 12.05 -9.26
C ALA A 191 -0.98 11.61 -10.59
N ALA A 192 -0.15 11.48 -11.64
CA ALA A 192 -0.60 10.98 -12.94
C ALA A 192 -1.04 9.50 -12.85
N ALA A 193 -0.29 8.68 -12.13
CA ALA A 193 -0.63 7.27 -11.94
C ALA A 193 -1.91 7.08 -11.11
N VAL A 194 -2.09 7.86 -10.03
CA VAL A 194 -3.34 7.88 -9.27
C VAL A 194 -4.52 8.22 -10.17
N ALA A 195 -4.40 9.26 -11.02
CA ALA A 195 -5.45 9.65 -11.95
C ALA A 195 -5.78 8.53 -12.97
N ALA A 196 -4.77 7.83 -13.48
CA ALA A 196 -4.94 6.74 -14.43
C ALA A 196 -5.69 5.53 -13.85
N MET A 197 -5.55 5.27 -12.55
CA MET A 197 -6.18 4.14 -11.86
C MET A 197 -7.50 4.50 -11.16
N ALA A 198 -7.76 5.79 -10.92
CA ALA A 198 -8.92 6.31 -10.19
C ALA A 198 -10.29 5.77 -10.66
N PRO A 199 -10.56 5.56 -11.98
CA PRO A 199 -11.86 5.05 -12.43
C PRO A 199 -12.26 3.69 -11.86
N TRP A 200 -11.30 2.89 -11.42
CA TRP A 200 -11.52 1.54 -10.88
C TRP A 200 -11.12 1.42 -9.40
N ALA A 201 -10.89 2.53 -8.71
CA ALA A 201 -10.38 2.53 -7.35
C ALA A 201 -11.33 1.82 -6.36
N LEU A 202 -10.84 0.80 -5.68
CA LEU A 202 -11.51 0.08 -4.59
C LEU A 202 -10.88 0.36 -3.23
N SER A 203 -9.57 0.61 -3.20
CA SER A 203 -8.78 0.80 -1.99
C SER A 203 -7.47 1.55 -2.27
N THR A 204 -6.73 1.87 -1.22
CA THR A 204 -5.45 2.59 -1.34
C THR A 204 -4.40 2.06 -0.37
N HIS A 205 -3.12 2.21 -0.76
CA HIS A 205 -2.00 2.43 0.14
C HIS A 205 -1.53 3.87 0.00
N PHE A 206 -1.97 4.71 0.93
CA PHE A 206 -1.59 6.12 0.93
C PHE A 206 -0.29 6.28 1.70
N LYS A 207 0.82 6.41 0.97
CA LYS A 207 2.18 6.49 1.51
C LYS A 207 2.98 7.62 0.89
N ASP A 208 4.11 7.95 1.48
CA ASP A 208 5.04 8.94 0.97
C ASP A 208 6.45 8.37 0.86
N HIS A 209 7.12 8.73 -0.21
CA HIS A 209 8.50 8.34 -0.47
C HIS A 209 9.37 9.56 -0.79
N ALA A 210 10.66 9.42 -0.56
CA ALA A 210 11.69 10.35 -1.01
C ALA A 210 12.71 9.62 -1.88
N VAL A 211 13.44 10.36 -2.71
CA VAL A 211 14.57 9.84 -3.46
C VAL A 211 15.86 10.33 -2.81
N ILE A 212 16.75 9.41 -2.48
CA ILE A 212 18.11 9.70 -2.03
C ILE A 212 19.12 9.16 -3.05
N VAL A 213 20.32 9.72 -3.05
CA VAL A 213 21.46 9.19 -3.83
C VAL A 213 22.55 8.78 -2.85
N GLU A 214 22.94 7.53 -2.91
CA GLU A 214 24.00 6.98 -2.08
C GLU A 214 24.97 6.18 -2.95
N GLN A 215 26.25 6.45 -2.80
CA GLN A 215 27.31 5.84 -3.64
C GLN A 215 27.03 5.96 -5.16
N GLY A 216 26.41 7.05 -5.60
CA GLY A 216 26.08 7.32 -6.99
C GLY A 216 24.82 6.60 -7.51
N ALA A 217 24.14 5.79 -6.69
CA ALA A 217 22.90 5.12 -7.04
C ALA A 217 21.68 5.79 -6.41
N PRO A 218 20.58 6.02 -7.16
CA PRO A 218 19.34 6.53 -6.61
C PRO A 218 18.54 5.40 -5.92
N TRP A 219 17.88 5.76 -4.81
CA TRP A 219 17.04 4.87 -4.03
C TRP A 219 15.72 5.57 -3.70
N VAL A 220 14.64 4.81 -3.72
CA VAL A 220 13.36 5.20 -3.15
C VAL A 220 13.33 4.77 -1.70
N VAL A 221 12.97 5.69 -0.80
CA VAL A 221 12.94 5.42 0.64
C VAL A 221 11.59 5.82 1.23
N GLY A 222 11.07 4.99 2.12
CA GLY A 222 9.83 5.24 2.84
C GLY A 222 10.03 6.30 3.93
N VAL A 223 9.13 7.27 3.99
CA VAL A 223 9.17 8.37 4.95
C VAL A 223 7.79 8.63 5.54
N PRO A 224 7.68 9.34 6.68
CA PRO A 224 6.37 9.80 7.16
C PRO A 224 5.67 10.66 6.10
N LEU A 225 4.34 10.52 6.00
CA LEU A 225 3.54 11.27 5.03
C LEU A 225 3.72 12.78 5.21
N GLY A 226 3.92 13.48 4.12
CA GLY A 226 4.25 14.90 4.08
C GLY A 226 5.74 15.23 4.25
N ARG A 227 6.60 14.23 4.43
CA ARG A 227 8.06 14.40 4.52
C ARG A 227 8.79 13.99 3.25
N GLY A 228 8.09 13.38 2.31
CA GLY A 228 8.64 12.90 1.04
C GLY A 228 8.57 13.90 -0.10
N SER A 229 8.58 13.36 -1.29
CA SER A 229 8.59 14.13 -2.53
C SER A 229 7.31 13.98 -3.37
N ILE A 230 6.39 13.13 -2.93
CA ILE A 230 5.10 12.91 -3.60
C ILE A 230 4.18 14.12 -3.36
N ASP A 231 3.49 14.58 -4.40
CA ASP A 231 2.41 15.56 -4.24
C ASP A 231 1.15 14.89 -3.67
N LEU A 232 1.21 14.53 -2.37
CA LEU A 232 0.09 13.90 -1.67
C LEU A 232 -1.19 14.74 -1.69
N PRO A 233 -1.15 16.11 -1.63
CA PRO A 233 -2.32 16.93 -1.82
C PRO A 233 -2.99 16.72 -3.20
N ALA A 234 -2.23 16.58 -4.28
CA ALA A 234 -2.78 16.28 -5.60
C ALA A 234 -3.38 14.87 -5.66
N CYS A 235 -2.65 13.86 -5.16
CA CYS A 235 -3.16 12.47 -5.05
C CYS A 235 -4.46 12.43 -4.24
N TYR A 236 -4.51 13.08 -3.09
CA TYR A 236 -5.69 13.11 -2.23
C TYR A 236 -6.90 13.75 -2.93
N ARG A 237 -6.71 14.87 -3.63
CA ARG A 237 -7.79 15.53 -4.39
C ARG A 237 -8.39 14.62 -5.46
N ILE A 238 -7.56 13.83 -6.15
CA ILE A 238 -8.03 12.85 -7.13
C ILE A 238 -8.83 11.75 -6.44
N LEU A 239 -8.28 11.14 -5.39
CA LEU A 239 -8.93 10.06 -4.65
C LEU A 239 -10.26 10.51 -4.05
N ALA A 240 -10.30 11.67 -3.40
CA ALA A 240 -11.49 12.17 -2.74
C ALA A 240 -12.54 12.77 -3.70
N GLY A 241 -12.11 13.33 -4.85
CA GLY A 241 -12.99 14.05 -5.77
C GLY A 241 -13.37 13.30 -7.04
N GLN A 242 -12.61 12.26 -7.43
CA GLN A 242 -12.78 11.59 -8.72
C GLN A 242 -13.00 10.06 -8.58
N THR A 243 -13.11 9.55 -7.37
CA THR A 243 -13.39 8.12 -7.11
C THR A 243 -14.62 7.93 -6.23
N ALA A 244 -15.10 6.69 -6.16
CA ALA A 244 -16.16 6.28 -5.24
C ALA A 244 -15.66 5.87 -3.85
N LEU A 245 -14.37 6.06 -3.56
CA LEU A 245 -13.76 5.67 -2.29
C LEU A 245 -14.39 6.43 -1.12
N LYS A 246 -14.73 5.70 -0.07
CA LYS A 246 -15.23 6.25 1.19
C LYS A 246 -14.13 6.45 2.23
N HIS A 247 -13.02 5.75 2.06
CA HIS A 247 -11.87 5.74 2.96
C HIS A 247 -10.56 5.63 2.18
N ILE A 248 -9.49 5.98 2.87
CA ILE A 248 -8.11 5.72 2.46
C ILE A 248 -7.40 4.95 3.58
N CYS A 249 -6.48 4.04 3.22
CA CYS A 249 -5.62 3.36 4.16
C CYS A 249 -4.21 3.94 4.08
N ILE A 250 -3.71 4.41 5.22
CA ILE A 250 -2.32 4.86 5.38
C ILE A 250 -1.42 3.64 5.46
N GLU A 251 -0.32 3.67 4.72
CA GLU A 251 0.79 2.73 4.88
C GLU A 251 2.10 3.50 5.05
N VAL A 252 2.72 3.36 6.22
CA VAL A 252 3.97 4.03 6.55
C VAL A 252 5.12 3.04 6.49
N CYS A 253 5.91 3.10 5.44
CA CYS A 253 7.06 2.21 5.24
C CYS A 253 8.36 2.83 5.77
N TYR A 254 8.36 3.30 7.03
CA TYR A 254 9.54 3.95 7.61
C TYR A 254 10.75 3.01 7.66
N GLY A 255 11.88 3.48 7.14
CA GLY A 255 13.09 2.67 7.03
C GLY A 255 13.15 1.75 5.82
N TYR A 256 12.07 1.65 5.03
CA TYR A 256 12.06 0.91 3.77
C TYR A 256 12.95 1.59 2.73
N ARG A 257 13.68 0.79 1.97
CA ARG A 257 14.57 1.26 0.93
C ARG A 257 14.59 0.29 -0.24
N VAL A 258 14.38 0.80 -1.44
CA VAL A 258 14.35 -0.01 -2.66
C VAL A 258 15.02 0.74 -3.82
N GLY A 259 15.70 0.00 -4.69
CA GLY A 259 16.22 0.51 -5.96
C GLY A 259 15.13 0.64 -7.02
N PHE A 260 15.36 1.48 -8.01
CA PHE A 260 14.48 1.56 -9.17
C PHE A 260 14.45 0.24 -9.95
N ARG A 261 13.26 -0.15 -10.40
CA ARG A 261 13.02 -1.42 -11.12
C ARG A 261 13.35 -1.34 -12.61
N ALA A 262 13.52 -0.14 -13.14
CA ALA A 262 13.91 0.10 -14.52
C ALA A 262 14.98 1.21 -14.57
N PRO A 263 15.84 1.24 -15.61
CA PRO A 263 16.64 2.42 -15.92
C PRO A 263 15.72 3.63 -16.19
N GLU A 264 16.15 4.83 -15.81
CA GLU A 264 15.36 6.07 -16.00
C GLU A 264 14.86 6.25 -17.46
N ALA A 265 15.72 5.95 -18.44
CA ALA A 265 15.38 6.07 -19.87
C ALA A 265 14.31 5.06 -20.34
N GLN A 266 14.05 4.00 -19.58
CA GLN A 266 13.06 2.95 -19.86
C GLN A 266 11.86 3.01 -18.91
N GLY A 267 11.85 3.98 -18.01
CA GLY A 267 10.78 4.18 -17.05
C GLY A 267 9.60 4.98 -17.63
N ALA A 268 8.59 5.21 -16.81
CA ALA A 268 7.34 5.85 -17.20
C ALA A 268 7.39 7.39 -17.25
N GLY A 269 8.57 7.97 -17.54
CA GLY A 269 8.74 9.40 -17.83
C GLY A 269 9.27 10.27 -16.70
N GLY A 270 9.38 9.77 -15.49
CA GLY A 270 10.03 10.46 -14.37
C GLY A 270 11.52 10.74 -14.65
N ARG A 271 12.06 11.79 -14.03
CA ARG A 271 13.46 12.19 -14.19
C ARG A 271 14.10 12.49 -12.84
N LEU A 272 15.26 11.91 -12.59
CA LEU A 272 16.03 12.17 -11.38
C LEU A 272 16.28 13.70 -11.24
N GLY A 273 16.06 14.22 -10.04
CA GLY A 273 16.21 15.63 -9.73
C GLY A 273 14.99 16.50 -10.02
N SER A 274 13.86 15.94 -10.51
CA SER A 274 12.66 16.72 -10.83
C SER A 274 11.38 16.11 -10.26
N GLY A 275 10.39 16.93 -9.95
CA GLY A 275 9.06 16.52 -9.48
C GLY A 275 9.14 15.62 -8.24
N ALA A 276 8.46 14.49 -8.28
CA ALA A 276 8.50 13.48 -7.23
C ALA A 276 9.89 12.80 -7.09
N PHE A 277 10.75 12.94 -8.10
CA PHE A 277 12.10 12.34 -8.14
C PHE A 277 13.20 13.33 -7.73
N ARG A 278 12.85 14.49 -7.13
CA ARG A 278 13.84 15.40 -6.57
C ARG A 278 14.65 14.67 -5.49
N VAL A 279 15.97 14.82 -5.57
CA VAL A 279 16.86 14.27 -4.55
C VAL A 279 16.74 15.13 -3.30
N ALA A 280 16.36 14.52 -2.20
CA ALA A 280 16.31 15.16 -0.90
C ALA A 280 17.37 14.53 0.02
N PRO A 281 17.98 15.30 0.94
CA PRO A 281 18.68 14.68 2.06
C PRO A 281 17.65 13.82 2.82
N PRO A 282 18.05 12.65 3.30
CA PRO A 282 17.13 11.81 4.08
C PRO A 282 16.63 12.65 5.26
N PRO A 283 15.30 12.73 5.47
CA PRO A 283 14.75 13.43 6.64
C PRO A 283 14.98 12.63 7.93
N LEU A 284 15.75 11.55 7.87
CA LEU A 284 15.89 10.50 8.85
C LEU A 284 17.37 10.30 9.20
N ASP A 285 17.62 9.86 10.42
CA ASP A 285 18.96 9.41 10.82
C ASP A 285 19.44 8.32 9.84
N PRO A 286 20.64 8.46 9.24
CA PRO A 286 21.18 7.48 8.30
C PRO A 286 21.19 6.03 8.83
N ALA A 287 21.27 5.85 10.15
CA ALA A 287 21.17 4.52 10.76
C ALA A 287 19.82 3.83 10.51
N CYS A 288 18.77 4.58 10.16
CA CYS A 288 17.45 4.03 9.84
C CYS A 288 17.35 3.48 8.42
N PHE A 289 18.27 3.85 7.53
CA PHE A 289 18.39 3.29 6.19
C PHE A 289 19.30 2.06 6.16
N ALA A 290 19.33 1.32 7.26
CA ALA A 290 20.01 0.04 7.29
C ALA A 290 19.45 -0.86 6.17
N PRO A 291 20.27 -1.77 5.62
CA PRO A 291 19.83 -2.70 4.59
C PRO A 291 18.54 -3.40 4.96
N TYR A 292 17.71 -3.71 3.97
CA TYR A 292 16.41 -4.38 4.09
C TYR A 292 16.28 -5.45 5.21
N PRO A 293 17.31 -6.30 5.50
CA PRO A 293 17.23 -7.24 6.61
C PRO A 293 17.00 -6.61 7.99
N ASN A 294 17.47 -5.39 8.21
CA ASN A 294 17.30 -4.69 9.49
C ASN A 294 15.91 -4.03 9.61
N TYR A 295 15.38 -3.52 8.48
CA TYR A 295 14.01 -3.02 8.42
C TYR A 295 13.00 -4.11 8.80
N LEU A 296 13.16 -5.34 8.29
CA LEU A 296 12.26 -6.45 8.60
C LEU A 296 12.42 -6.99 10.02
N ASN A 297 13.60 -6.87 10.61
CA ASN A 297 13.86 -7.42 11.94
C ASN A 297 14.74 -6.50 12.77
N PRO A 298 14.15 -5.54 13.52
CA PRO A 298 14.91 -4.63 14.36
C PRO A 298 15.67 -5.34 15.50
N ALA A 299 15.34 -6.59 15.84
CA ALA A 299 16.11 -7.38 16.80
C ALA A 299 17.53 -7.73 16.29
N ARG A 300 17.81 -7.56 15.00
CA ARG A 300 19.15 -7.67 14.42
C ARG A 300 20.03 -6.42 14.64
N LEU A 301 19.42 -5.32 15.08
CA LEU A 301 20.12 -4.12 15.48
C LEU A 301 20.63 -4.28 16.93
N PRO A 302 21.72 -3.60 17.33
CA PRO A 302 22.07 -3.48 18.74
C PRO A 302 20.85 -2.98 19.55
N PRO A 303 20.61 -3.51 20.78
CA PRO A 303 19.38 -3.24 21.52
C PRO A 303 18.97 -1.77 21.62
N PRO A 304 19.90 -0.80 21.87
CA PRO A 304 19.53 0.63 21.93
C PRO A 304 19.07 1.19 20.57
N GLU A 305 19.63 0.65 19.46
CA GLU A 305 19.28 1.08 18.11
C GLU A 305 17.95 0.47 17.66
N GLY A 306 17.72 -0.81 17.97
CA GLY A 306 16.46 -1.49 17.70
C GLY A 306 15.28 -0.80 18.42
N GLU A 307 15.43 -0.48 19.69
CA GLU A 307 14.38 0.22 20.46
C GLU A 307 14.11 1.63 19.89
N ARG A 308 15.16 2.36 19.55
CA ARG A 308 15.06 3.69 18.91
C ARG A 308 14.37 3.62 17.58
N PHE A 309 14.66 2.59 16.77
CA PHE A 309 14.01 2.36 15.48
C PHE A 309 12.50 2.10 15.65
N LEU A 310 12.10 1.27 16.60
CA LEU A 310 10.69 1.03 16.92
C LEU A 310 9.96 2.33 17.31
N GLN A 311 10.59 3.16 18.16
CA GLN A 311 10.03 4.46 18.56
C GLN A 311 9.88 5.41 17.34
N TRP A 312 10.81 5.39 16.41
CA TRP A 312 10.70 6.18 15.18
C TRP A 312 9.58 5.68 14.27
N CYS A 313 9.40 4.36 14.14
CA CYS A 313 8.29 3.80 13.38
C CYS A 313 6.94 4.27 13.96
N ASP A 314 6.76 4.19 15.28
CA ASP A 314 5.52 4.66 15.91
C ASP A 314 5.32 6.17 15.71
N ARG A 315 6.37 6.97 15.89
CA ARG A 315 6.31 8.42 15.63
C ARG A 315 5.95 8.73 14.19
N ALA A 316 6.53 8.00 13.22
CA ALA A 316 6.24 8.17 11.80
C ALA A 316 4.76 7.91 11.49
N VAL A 317 4.15 6.90 12.13
CA VAL A 317 2.70 6.64 12.01
C VAL A 317 1.89 7.79 12.61
N VAL A 318 2.22 8.24 13.83
CA VAL A 318 1.52 9.36 14.48
C VAL A 318 1.57 10.63 13.63
N GLU A 319 2.75 11.01 13.12
CA GLU A 319 2.92 12.17 12.23
C GLU A 319 2.12 12.01 10.95
N SER A 320 2.11 10.83 10.35
CA SER A 320 1.39 10.54 9.11
C SER A 320 -0.12 10.63 9.29
N VAL A 321 -0.66 10.10 10.38
CA VAL A 321 -2.09 10.23 10.73
C VAL A 321 -2.48 11.71 10.89
N ALA A 322 -1.68 12.47 11.61
CA ALA A 322 -1.92 13.90 11.80
C ALA A 322 -1.91 14.67 10.47
N TYR A 323 -0.95 14.34 9.58
CA TYR A 323 -0.85 14.94 8.26
C TYR A 323 -2.09 14.66 7.40
N VAL A 324 -2.54 13.39 7.32
CA VAL A 324 -3.70 13.03 6.48
C VAL A 324 -4.99 13.65 7.01
N ARG A 325 -5.17 13.74 8.32
CA ARG A 325 -6.32 14.45 8.90
C ARG A 325 -6.34 15.93 8.55
N GLU A 326 -5.19 16.58 8.60
CA GLU A 326 -5.08 17.97 8.19
C GLU A 326 -5.35 18.13 6.70
N LEU A 327 -4.91 17.19 5.87
CA LEU A 327 -5.18 17.17 4.44
C LEU A 327 -6.67 17.01 4.13
N ASP A 328 -7.36 16.08 4.81
CA ASP A 328 -8.82 15.90 4.70
C ASP A 328 -9.59 17.16 5.13
N ARG A 329 -9.16 17.78 6.24
CA ARG A 329 -9.77 19.00 6.74
C ARG A 329 -9.68 20.16 5.73
N ARG A 330 -8.48 20.36 5.13
CA ARG A 330 -8.27 21.37 4.09
C ARG A 330 -9.13 21.12 2.86
N PHE A 331 -9.16 19.90 2.39
CA PHE A 331 -9.96 19.51 1.24
C PHE A 331 -11.46 19.78 1.45
N ARG A 332 -11.99 19.48 2.62
CA ARG A 332 -13.39 19.78 2.97
C ARG A 332 -13.67 21.28 3.04
N ALA A 333 -12.73 22.06 3.57
CA ALA A 333 -12.86 23.52 3.64
C ALA A 333 -12.88 24.14 2.23
N ASP A 334 -12.00 23.69 1.33
CA ASP A 334 -11.95 24.17 -0.06
C ASP A 334 -13.23 23.79 -0.83
N GLY A 335 -13.76 22.58 -0.64
CA GLY A 335 -15.00 22.10 -1.26
C GLY A 335 -16.26 22.84 -0.77
N SER A 336 -16.28 23.32 0.47
CA SER A 336 -17.40 24.12 1.00
C SER A 336 -17.45 25.53 0.43
N THR A 337 -16.29 26.09 0.07
CA THR A 337 -16.22 27.46 -0.51
C THR A 337 -16.65 27.52 -1.97
N THR A 338 -16.60 26.38 -2.71
CA THR A 338 -17.03 26.33 -4.12
C THR A 338 -18.54 26.16 -4.29
N ASN A 339 -19.23 25.60 -3.29
CA ASN A 339 -20.71 25.44 -3.34
C ASN A 339 -21.49 26.71 -3.01
N ASP A 340 -20.90 27.67 -2.31
CA ASP A 340 -21.56 28.96 -1.98
C ASP A 340 -21.47 30.02 -3.12
N ALA A 341 -20.64 29.78 -4.13
CA ALA A 341 -20.48 30.70 -5.25
C ALA A 341 -21.49 30.48 -6.41
N GLY A 342 -22.37 29.49 -6.31
CA GLY A 342 -23.25 29.02 -7.39
C GLY A 342 -24.75 29.31 -7.24
N VAL A 343 -25.19 30.10 -6.25
CA VAL A 343 -26.61 30.51 -6.15
C VAL A 343 -26.70 32.01 -5.98
N ARG A 344 -26.78 32.72 -7.08
CA ARG A 344 -27.46 34.04 -7.13
C ARG A 344 -28.51 34.01 -8.23
N PRO A 345 -29.65 34.67 -7.96
CA PRO A 345 -30.92 34.53 -8.68
C PRO A 345 -30.89 35.04 -10.12
#